data_37a957f7a214bdfbd3e95c6af05a332a
#
_entry.id   37a957f7a214bdfbd3e95c6af05a332a
#
_cell.length_a   1.000
_cell.length_b   1.000
_cell.length_c   1.000
_cell.angle_alpha   90.00
_cell.angle_beta   90.00
_cell.angle_gamma   90.00
#
_symmetry.space_group_name_H-M   'P 1'
#
loop_
_entity.id
_entity.type
_entity.pdbx_description
1 polymer ?
#
loop_
_entity_poly.entity_id
_entity_poly.type
_entity_poly.pdbx_seq_one_letter_code
_entity_poly.pdbx_strand_id
1 'polypeptide(L)'
;MTTTGSGVARTRRAVLGAIAALASTAAVATAALAAPAAAAPAERVVFIVPGQQLYAGNAQNEETFRPLAEAIRADGNTVVYAHAGGRDVASDARLIQRTIAPFAGTAKSIGLVTHSAGGLGARQYLKFLGGSDVVDEYVAIGTAQYGSPGGCAQPRDGGYDTCMYADAVTELNRGPDAPGPTRYSVVQSDGEWTDGRLDGTAQCRAYSPVPLANTGYDHVIEMRDPTIIANVRTSLRGSCAGSVVTEPVDSFDWQSTLFPGIPGPAGDAIRDAVPGVVPAP
;
A
#
# COMPACT_ATOMS: atom_id res chain seq x y z
N MET A 1 -28.19 60.68 -64.34
CA MET A 1 -29.13 60.21 -65.38
C MET A 1 -30.20 59.43 -64.68
N THR A 2 -31.32 60.06 -64.56
CA THR A 2 -32.69 59.65 -64.92
C THR A 2 -33.25 58.58 -63.98
N THR A 3 -34.11 59.02 -63.03
CA THR A 3 -35.57 59.21 -63.10
C THR A 3 -36.30 57.89 -63.14
N THR A 4 -37.31 57.61 -62.49
CA THR A 4 -38.63 58.09 -62.13
C THR A 4 -39.29 56.91 -61.39
N GLY A 5 -40.18 56.95 -60.58
CA GLY A 5 -41.27 57.80 -60.17
C GLY A 5 -42.48 56.97 -59.85
N SER A 6 -43.24 57.45 -58.90
CA SER A 6 -44.72 57.32 -58.76
C SER A 6 -45.28 55.89 -58.52
N GLY A 7 -46.28 55.70 -57.72
CA GLY A 7 -47.25 56.56 -57.07
C GLY A 7 -48.30 55.71 -56.38
N VAL A 8 -48.78 56.25 -55.31
CA VAL A 8 -50.18 56.34 -54.83
C VAL A 8 -51.15 55.19 -55.09
N ALA A 9 -51.68 54.60 -54.00
CA ALA A 9 -53.13 54.60 -53.78
C ALA A 9 -53.49 54.17 -52.37
N ARG A 10 -54.22 55.05 -51.70
CA ARG A 10 -54.92 54.85 -50.42
C ARG A 10 -56.14 53.96 -50.64
N THR A 11 -56.37 53.00 -49.77
CA THR A 11 -57.73 52.64 -49.43
C THR A 11 -57.83 52.28 -47.93
N ARG A 12 -58.60 53.10 -47.24
CA ARG A 12 -59.07 52.86 -45.85
C ARG A 12 -60.16 51.78 -45.89
N ARG A 13 -60.08 50.78 -45.02
CA ARG A 13 -61.28 50.17 -44.44
C ARG A 13 -61.00 49.81 -42.99
N ALA A 14 -61.82 50.36 -42.15
CA ALA A 14 -61.97 50.06 -40.73
C ALA A 14 -62.85 48.78 -40.67
N VAL A 15 -62.52 47.85 -39.76
CA VAL A 15 -63.49 46.98 -39.11
C VAL A 15 -62.94 46.49 -37.77
N LEU A 16 -63.63 46.89 -36.74
CA LEU A 16 -63.96 46.24 -35.46
C LEU A 16 -63.08 45.10 -34.91
N GLY A 17 -62.50 45.23 -33.81
CA GLY A 17 -62.75 44.76 -32.48
C GLY A 17 -62.86 43.25 -32.28
N ALA A 18 -61.82 42.67 -31.65
CA ALA A 18 -62.00 41.56 -30.74
C ALA A 18 -60.88 41.60 -29.69
N ILE A 19 -61.23 41.93 -28.48
CA ILE A 19 -60.31 41.83 -27.31
C ILE A 19 -60.26 40.37 -26.92
N ALA A 20 -59.17 39.69 -27.23
CA ALA A 20 -58.90 38.35 -26.68
C ALA A 20 -58.01 38.55 -25.47
N ALA A 21 -58.55 38.32 -24.29
CA ALA A 21 -57.80 38.24 -23.02
C ALA A 21 -56.92 36.99 -23.03
N LEU A 22 -55.61 37.15 -23.18
CA LEU A 22 -54.62 36.13 -22.98
C LEU A 22 -54.36 36.04 -21.46
N ALA A 23 -54.95 34.98 -20.84
CA ALA A 23 -54.55 34.57 -19.49
C ALA A 23 -53.20 33.90 -19.55
N SER A 24 -52.15 34.61 -19.14
CA SER A 24 -50.81 34.04 -18.97
C SER A 24 -50.80 33.21 -17.70
N THR A 25 -50.90 31.91 -17.83
CA THR A 25 -50.58 30.97 -16.75
C THR A 25 -49.06 30.90 -16.61
N ALA A 26 -48.54 31.59 -15.60
CA ALA A 26 -47.15 31.42 -15.18
C ALA A 26 -47.00 30.05 -14.55
N ALA A 27 -46.42 29.10 -15.30
CA ALA A 27 -45.98 27.82 -14.75
C ALA A 27 -44.74 28.09 -13.86
N VAL A 28 -44.93 28.05 -12.55
CA VAL A 28 -43.84 28.05 -11.57
C VAL A 28 -43.19 26.69 -11.66
N ALA A 29 -42.06 26.61 -12.39
CA ALA A 29 -41.18 25.42 -12.38
C ALA A 29 -40.50 25.38 -11.00
N THR A 30 -41.04 24.58 -10.08
CA THR A 30 -40.32 24.18 -8.88
C THR A 30 -39.11 23.33 -9.31
N ALA A 31 -37.94 23.94 -9.38
CA ALA A 31 -36.68 23.23 -9.47
C ALA A 31 -36.55 22.39 -8.18
N ALA A 32 -36.84 21.10 -8.26
CA ALA A 32 -36.47 20.19 -7.20
C ALA A 32 -34.94 20.22 -7.06
N LEU A 33 -34.46 20.80 -5.97
CA LEU A 33 -33.06 20.69 -5.57
C LEU A 33 -32.80 19.18 -5.41
N ALA A 34 -32.12 18.59 -6.38
CA ALA A 34 -31.64 17.22 -6.26
C ALA A 34 -30.78 17.17 -4.99
N ALA A 35 -31.18 16.35 -4.02
CA ALA A 35 -30.35 16.08 -2.87
C ALA A 35 -28.97 15.62 -3.38
N PRO A 36 -27.86 16.08 -2.77
CA PRO A 36 -26.55 15.60 -3.18
C PRO A 36 -26.60 14.08 -3.14
N ALA A 37 -26.19 13.45 -4.25
CA ALA A 37 -26.07 12.00 -4.31
C ALA A 37 -25.21 11.57 -3.12
N ALA A 38 -25.74 10.64 -2.30
CA ALA A 38 -24.99 10.08 -1.20
C ALA A 38 -23.65 9.63 -1.77
N ALA A 39 -22.56 10.12 -1.21
CA ALA A 39 -21.21 9.70 -1.62
C ALA A 39 -21.19 8.17 -1.63
N ALA A 40 -20.69 7.58 -2.71
CA ALA A 40 -20.49 6.14 -2.75
C ALA A 40 -19.73 5.71 -1.50
N PRO A 41 -20.06 4.58 -0.86
CA PRO A 41 -19.38 4.14 0.35
C PRO A 41 -17.87 4.14 0.06
N ALA A 42 -17.10 4.81 0.92
CA ALA A 42 -15.67 4.95 0.75
C ALA A 42 -15.05 3.55 0.57
N GLU A 43 -14.38 3.33 -0.53
CA GLU A 43 -13.74 2.06 -0.86
C GLU A 43 -12.58 1.78 0.11
N ARG A 44 -12.20 0.52 0.22
CA ARG A 44 -10.90 0.19 0.85
C ARG A 44 -9.79 0.71 -0.04
N VAL A 45 -8.83 1.42 0.55
CA VAL A 45 -7.63 1.88 -0.13
C VAL A 45 -6.44 1.05 0.33
N VAL A 46 -5.72 0.48 -0.62
CA VAL A 46 -4.52 -0.32 -0.36
C VAL A 46 -3.30 0.43 -0.89
N PHE A 47 -2.36 0.71 0.00
CA PHE A 47 -1.09 1.33 -0.34
C PHE A 47 -0.04 0.25 -0.56
N ILE A 48 0.67 0.32 -1.68
CA ILE A 48 1.81 -0.55 -1.98
C ILE A 48 3.09 0.25 -1.80
N VAL A 49 3.97 -0.25 -0.95
CA VAL A 49 5.29 0.32 -0.67
C VAL A 49 6.36 -0.63 -1.21
N PRO A 50 6.95 -0.33 -2.37
CA PRO A 50 8.05 -1.11 -2.92
C PRO A 50 9.28 -1.10 -2.00
N GLY A 51 10.16 -2.09 -2.20
CA GLY A 51 11.44 -2.17 -1.52
C GLY A 51 12.49 -1.20 -2.06
N GLN A 52 13.74 -1.44 -1.69
CA GLN A 52 14.86 -0.61 -2.11
C GLN A 52 14.97 -0.54 -3.64
N GLN A 53 14.96 0.68 -4.14
CA GLN A 53 15.15 0.93 -5.57
C GLN A 53 16.65 0.90 -5.89
N LEU A 54 17.10 -0.22 -6.42
CA LEU A 54 18.48 -0.36 -6.92
C LEU A 54 18.62 0.23 -8.33
N TYR A 55 17.51 0.36 -9.07
CA TYR A 55 17.48 0.83 -10.46
C TYR A 55 16.34 1.84 -10.70
N ALA A 56 16.47 2.57 -11.80
CA ALA A 56 15.72 3.79 -12.07
C ALA A 56 14.20 3.63 -12.16
N GLY A 57 13.49 4.36 -11.33
CA GLY A 57 12.19 4.93 -11.62
C GLY A 57 10.97 4.18 -11.11
N ASN A 58 9.98 4.97 -10.72
CA ASN A 58 8.70 4.51 -10.19
C ASN A 58 7.94 3.57 -11.15
N ALA A 59 8.00 3.83 -12.46
CA ALA A 59 7.31 3.02 -13.47
C ALA A 59 7.77 1.55 -13.49
N GLN A 60 9.06 1.27 -13.28
CA GLN A 60 9.56 -0.10 -13.23
C GLN A 60 9.10 -0.83 -11.95
N ASN A 61 9.00 -0.11 -10.84
CA ASN A 61 8.43 -0.67 -9.63
C ASN A 61 6.96 -1.03 -9.80
N GLU A 62 6.17 -0.11 -10.38
CA GLU A 62 4.76 -0.39 -10.67
C GLU A 62 4.59 -1.59 -11.59
N GLU A 63 5.43 -1.75 -12.62
CA GLU A 63 5.43 -2.92 -13.49
C GLU A 63 5.77 -4.20 -12.73
N THR A 64 6.72 -4.15 -11.81
CA THR A 64 7.10 -5.30 -10.98
C THR A 64 5.95 -5.73 -10.08
N PHE A 65 5.23 -4.78 -9.48
CA PHE A 65 4.09 -5.04 -8.60
C PHE A 65 2.75 -5.16 -9.33
N ARG A 66 2.72 -5.02 -10.66
CA ARG A 66 1.50 -5.02 -11.43
C ARG A 66 0.59 -6.23 -11.18
N PRO A 67 1.08 -7.49 -11.15
CA PRO A 67 0.22 -8.64 -10.88
C PRO A 67 -0.47 -8.57 -9.53
N LEU A 68 0.25 -8.16 -8.48
CA LEU A 68 -0.30 -7.95 -7.14
C LEU A 68 -1.34 -6.81 -7.14
N ALA A 69 -1.01 -5.68 -7.73
CA ALA A 69 -1.91 -4.52 -7.79
C ALA A 69 -3.20 -4.82 -8.56
N GLU A 70 -3.11 -5.53 -9.68
CA GLU A 70 -4.28 -5.97 -10.47
C GLU A 70 -5.16 -6.92 -9.67
N ALA A 71 -4.58 -7.87 -8.94
CA ALA A 71 -5.31 -8.79 -8.10
C ALA A 71 -6.04 -8.07 -6.94
N ILE A 72 -5.40 -7.09 -6.32
CA ILE A 72 -6.01 -6.25 -5.27
C ILE A 72 -7.16 -5.41 -5.85
N ARG A 73 -6.97 -4.80 -7.04
CA ARG A 73 -8.04 -4.04 -7.72
C ARG A 73 -9.22 -4.93 -8.12
N ALA A 74 -8.96 -6.17 -8.55
CA ALA A 74 -10.01 -7.13 -8.88
C ALA A 74 -10.90 -7.49 -7.67
N ASP A 75 -10.41 -7.31 -6.45
CA ASP A 75 -11.21 -7.43 -5.22
C ASP A 75 -12.02 -6.16 -4.88
N GLY A 76 -12.04 -5.15 -5.77
CA GLY A 76 -12.79 -3.90 -5.58
C GLY A 76 -12.06 -2.86 -4.72
N ASN A 77 -10.75 -2.97 -4.55
CA ASN A 77 -9.96 -2.01 -3.78
C ASN A 77 -9.32 -0.94 -4.68
N THR A 78 -9.20 0.28 -4.17
CA THR A 78 -8.32 1.29 -4.79
C THR A 78 -6.88 1.00 -4.41
N VAL A 79 -5.95 1.05 -5.37
CA VAL A 79 -4.51 0.84 -5.13
C VAL A 79 -3.75 2.13 -5.39
N VAL A 80 -2.96 2.54 -4.40
CA VAL A 80 -2.07 3.70 -4.44
C VAL A 80 -0.63 3.24 -4.15
N TYR A 81 0.33 3.74 -4.92
CA TYR A 81 1.74 3.49 -4.64
C TYR A 81 2.33 4.58 -3.76
N ALA A 82 3.00 4.19 -2.69
CA ALA A 82 3.86 5.06 -1.92
C ALA A 82 5.31 4.73 -2.30
N HIS A 83 5.87 5.52 -3.21
CA HIS A 83 7.20 5.30 -3.77
C HIS A 83 8.31 5.72 -2.77
N ALA A 84 8.34 5.05 -1.63
CA ALA A 84 9.44 5.14 -0.68
C ALA A 84 10.70 4.51 -1.29
N GLY A 85 11.84 5.12 -1.05
CA GLY A 85 13.09 4.70 -1.70
C GLY A 85 13.74 3.47 -1.08
N GLY A 86 13.34 3.09 0.14
CA GLY A 86 13.96 2.01 0.90
C GLY A 86 15.40 2.30 1.30
N ARG A 87 15.77 3.59 1.44
CA ARG A 87 17.14 4.03 1.71
C ARG A 87 17.30 4.80 3.02
N ASP A 88 16.30 5.57 3.39
CA ASP A 88 16.23 6.34 4.63
C ASP A 88 14.89 6.04 5.30
N VAL A 89 14.92 5.27 6.36
CA VAL A 89 13.73 4.74 7.05
C VAL A 89 12.82 5.87 7.51
N ALA A 90 13.38 6.94 8.04
CA ALA A 90 12.60 8.06 8.56
C ALA A 90 11.96 8.91 7.44
N SER A 91 12.67 9.12 6.33
CA SER A 91 12.12 9.82 5.15
C SER A 91 11.02 9.02 4.48
N ASP A 92 11.22 7.72 4.36
CA ASP A 92 10.24 6.78 3.81
C ASP A 92 8.97 6.76 4.66
N ALA A 93 9.10 6.70 5.98
CA ALA A 93 7.96 6.76 6.91
C ALA A 93 7.15 8.05 6.75
N ARG A 94 7.82 9.21 6.63
CA ARG A 94 7.15 10.49 6.40
C ARG A 94 6.48 10.56 5.02
N LEU A 95 7.07 9.95 4.00
CA LEU A 95 6.46 9.87 2.67
C LEU A 95 5.20 9.01 2.71
N ILE A 96 5.26 7.83 3.34
CA ILE A 96 4.12 6.94 3.53
C ILE A 96 2.99 7.67 4.28
N GLN A 97 3.32 8.33 5.39
CA GLN A 97 2.37 9.14 6.15
C GLN A 97 1.66 10.19 5.29
N ARG A 98 2.43 10.97 4.51
CA ARG A 98 1.85 12.00 3.62
C ARG A 98 0.98 11.40 2.51
N THR A 99 1.35 10.21 2.02
CA THR A 99 0.59 9.52 0.96
C THR A 99 -0.73 8.98 1.50
N ILE A 100 -0.76 8.50 2.75
CA ILE A 100 -1.95 7.94 3.40
C ILE A 100 -2.87 9.05 3.95
N ALA A 101 -2.31 10.16 4.43
CA ALA A 101 -3.06 11.21 5.14
C ALA A 101 -4.36 11.69 4.46
N PRO A 102 -4.43 11.87 3.11
CA PRO A 102 -5.67 12.29 2.45
C PRO A 102 -6.82 11.28 2.56
N PHE A 103 -6.52 10.03 2.87
CA PHE A 103 -7.48 8.93 2.93
C PHE A 103 -7.87 8.59 4.37
N ALA A 104 -7.10 9.05 5.35
CA ALA A 104 -7.40 8.86 6.76
C ALA A 104 -8.76 9.49 7.10
N GLY A 105 -9.67 8.69 7.67
CA GLY A 105 -11.03 9.12 8.03
C GLY A 105 -12.02 9.24 6.84
N THR A 106 -11.58 9.02 5.60
CA THR A 106 -12.46 9.03 4.41
C THR A 106 -12.59 7.67 3.75
N ALA A 107 -11.53 6.86 3.74
CA ALA A 107 -11.57 5.49 3.29
C ALA A 107 -12.33 4.60 4.31
N LYS A 108 -13.03 3.59 3.80
CA LYS A 108 -13.71 2.58 4.64
C LYS A 108 -12.70 1.77 5.47
N SER A 109 -11.56 1.46 4.88
CA SER A 109 -10.42 0.83 5.54
C SER A 109 -9.16 1.08 4.74
N ILE A 110 -8.02 1.01 5.42
CA ILE A 110 -6.70 1.24 4.84
C ILE A 110 -5.84 -0.02 5.02
N GLY A 111 -5.39 -0.57 3.88
CA GLY A 111 -4.38 -1.63 3.82
C GLY A 111 -3.01 -1.06 3.46
N LEU A 112 -1.96 -1.57 4.06
CA LEU A 112 -0.57 -1.20 3.78
C LEU A 112 0.21 -2.47 3.44
N VAL A 113 0.53 -2.65 2.16
CA VAL A 113 1.29 -3.79 1.64
C VAL A 113 2.70 -3.34 1.32
N THR A 114 3.68 -4.00 1.88
CA THR A 114 5.09 -3.63 1.73
C THR A 114 5.90 -4.78 1.19
N HIS A 115 7.04 -4.47 0.56
CA HIS A 115 8.01 -5.47 0.14
C HIS A 115 9.41 -5.04 0.56
N SER A 116 10.21 -6.02 1.02
CA SER A 116 11.63 -5.78 1.29
C SER A 116 11.87 -4.60 2.24
N ALA A 117 12.86 -3.76 1.97
CA ALA A 117 13.19 -2.56 2.77
C ALA A 117 12.03 -1.55 2.93
N GLY A 118 11.02 -1.59 2.03
CA GLY A 118 9.82 -0.74 2.18
C GLY A 118 9.05 -1.00 3.46
N GLY A 119 9.18 -2.20 4.02
CA GLY A 119 8.57 -2.55 5.30
C GLY A 119 9.18 -1.83 6.51
N LEU A 120 10.45 -1.47 6.47
CA LEU A 120 11.10 -0.72 7.56
C LEU A 120 10.52 0.69 7.68
N GLY A 121 10.38 1.41 6.56
CA GLY A 121 9.73 2.71 6.52
C GLY A 121 8.26 2.65 6.95
N ALA A 122 7.56 1.59 6.54
CA ALA A 122 6.17 1.38 6.93
C ALA A 122 6.04 1.10 8.44
N ARG A 123 6.89 0.25 9.02
CA ARG A 123 6.90 0.02 10.47
C ARG A 123 7.25 1.28 11.27
N GLN A 124 8.19 2.08 10.76
CA GLN A 124 8.51 3.39 11.35
C GLN A 124 7.27 4.30 11.37
N TYR A 125 6.50 4.33 10.30
CA TYR A 125 5.23 5.05 10.24
C TYR A 125 4.21 4.50 11.25
N LEU A 126 4.01 3.18 11.25
CA LEU A 126 3.07 2.52 12.16
C LEU A 126 3.43 2.76 13.63
N LYS A 127 4.70 2.61 13.98
CA LYS A 127 5.16 2.62 15.37
C LYS A 127 5.32 4.02 15.95
N PHE A 128 5.81 4.97 15.16
CA PHE A 128 6.24 6.27 15.71
C PHE A 128 5.51 7.49 15.13
N LEU A 129 4.76 7.33 14.04
CA LEU A 129 4.07 8.45 13.39
C LEU A 129 2.54 8.33 13.39
N GLY A 130 1.99 7.50 14.30
CA GLY A 130 0.56 7.32 14.46
C GLY A 130 -0.12 6.46 13.40
N GLY A 131 0.66 5.73 12.60
CA GLY A 131 0.13 4.92 11.51
C GLY A 131 -0.72 3.75 12.00
N SER A 132 -0.43 3.20 13.18
CA SER A 132 -1.19 2.09 13.75
C SER A 132 -2.64 2.43 14.12
N ASP A 133 -2.97 3.71 14.28
CA ASP A 133 -4.34 4.17 14.52
C ASP A 133 -5.11 4.42 13.20
N VAL A 134 -4.41 4.35 12.05
CA VAL A 134 -4.94 4.69 10.72
C VAL A 134 -5.01 3.47 9.81
N VAL A 135 -4.04 2.57 9.90
CA VAL A 135 -3.91 1.39 9.04
C VAL A 135 -4.60 0.20 9.70
N ASP A 136 -5.59 -0.38 9.00
CA ASP A 136 -6.31 -1.56 9.49
C ASP A 136 -5.52 -2.86 9.29
N GLU A 137 -4.84 -2.98 8.13
CA GLU A 137 -4.11 -4.17 7.72
C GLU A 137 -2.69 -3.81 7.29
N TYR A 138 -1.69 -4.33 7.94
CA TYR A 138 -0.30 -4.31 7.48
C TYR A 138 0.10 -5.69 6.96
N VAL A 139 0.58 -5.76 5.73
CA VAL A 139 1.04 -7.00 5.10
C VAL A 139 2.46 -6.79 4.60
N ALA A 140 3.41 -7.46 5.24
CA ALA A 140 4.81 -7.45 4.85
C ALA A 140 5.12 -8.64 3.94
N ILE A 141 5.65 -8.37 2.76
CA ILE A 141 6.14 -9.39 1.82
C ILE A 141 7.66 -9.36 1.87
N GLY A 142 8.30 -10.45 2.27
CA GLY A 142 9.77 -10.59 2.28
C GLY A 142 10.50 -9.39 2.92
N THR A 143 9.97 -8.83 4.00
CA THR A 143 10.57 -7.68 4.66
C THR A 143 11.66 -8.12 5.62
N ALA A 144 12.87 -7.57 5.48
CA ALA A 144 13.96 -7.75 6.44
C ALA A 144 13.71 -6.91 7.69
N GLN A 145 12.89 -7.42 8.64
CA GLN A 145 12.42 -6.67 9.80
C GLN A 145 13.55 -6.21 10.72
N TYR A 146 14.65 -6.98 10.77
CA TYR A 146 15.83 -6.70 11.61
C TYR A 146 17.02 -6.20 10.79
N GLY A 147 16.73 -5.63 9.59
CA GLY A 147 17.73 -5.17 8.66
C GLY A 147 18.38 -6.30 7.85
N SER A 148 19.47 -6.01 7.19
CA SER A 148 20.20 -7.02 6.41
C SER A 148 21.70 -6.76 6.37
N PRO A 149 22.54 -7.80 6.19
CA PRO A 149 23.97 -7.63 5.93
C PRO A 149 24.24 -6.79 4.68
N GLY A 150 23.39 -6.92 3.65
CA GLY A 150 23.48 -6.13 2.42
C GLY A 150 23.30 -4.63 2.66
N GLY A 151 22.45 -4.25 3.62
CA GLY A 151 22.29 -2.87 4.06
C GLY A 151 23.59 -2.27 4.63
N CYS A 152 24.40 -3.08 5.32
CA CYS A 152 25.66 -2.63 5.92
C CYS A 152 26.72 -2.28 4.87
N ALA A 153 26.61 -2.78 3.66
CA ALA A 153 27.47 -2.46 2.54
C ALA A 153 27.03 -1.18 1.77
N GLN A 154 25.87 -0.62 2.12
CA GLN A 154 25.36 0.60 1.48
C GLN A 154 26.02 1.86 2.04
N PRO A 155 26.11 2.95 1.25
CA PRO A 155 26.53 4.25 1.77
C PRO A 155 25.60 4.74 2.88
N ARG A 156 26.15 5.50 3.85
CA ARG A 156 25.34 6.04 4.96
C ARG A 156 24.20 6.96 4.54
N ASP A 157 24.36 7.63 3.41
CA ASP A 157 23.35 8.50 2.78
C ASP A 157 22.56 7.81 1.65
N GLY A 158 22.72 6.51 1.50
CA GLY A 158 22.19 5.77 0.36
C GLY A 158 21.60 4.39 0.65
N GLY A 159 21.21 4.11 1.90
CA GLY A 159 20.59 2.85 2.25
C GLY A 159 21.15 2.13 3.48
N TYR A 160 22.15 2.71 4.14
CA TYR A 160 22.72 2.14 5.36
C TYR A 160 21.70 1.93 6.47
N ASP A 161 20.61 2.68 6.49
CA ASP A 161 19.51 2.51 7.43
C ASP A 161 18.86 1.11 7.38
N THR A 162 19.10 0.36 6.30
CA THR A 162 18.67 -1.03 6.19
C THR A 162 19.70 -2.03 6.74
N CYS A 163 20.84 -1.56 7.24
CA CYS A 163 21.84 -2.39 7.91
C CYS A 163 21.30 -2.90 9.24
N MET A 164 21.52 -4.16 9.55
CA MET A 164 21.14 -4.78 10.82
C MET A 164 21.74 -4.13 12.05
N TYR A 165 22.78 -3.30 11.89
CA TYR A 165 23.42 -2.53 12.96
C TYR A 165 23.07 -1.04 12.93
N ALA A 166 22.19 -0.61 12.03
CA ALA A 166 21.79 0.78 11.96
C ALA A 166 20.93 1.17 13.17
N ASP A 167 21.11 2.41 13.64
CA ASP A 167 20.32 2.96 14.74
C ASP A 167 18.81 2.91 14.42
N ALA A 168 18.45 3.18 13.17
CA ALA A 168 17.05 3.11 12.70
C ALA A 168 16.44 1.72 12.89
N VAL A 169 17.16 0.65 12.55
CA VAL A 169 16.71 -0.73 12.73
C VAL A 169 16.67 -1.09 14.21
N THR A 170 17.71 -0.72 14.96
CA THR A 170 17.77 -0.98 16.42
C THR A 170 16.62 -0.31 17.16
N GLU A 171 16.32 0.95 16.85
CA GLU A 171 15.20 1.67 17.46
C GLU A 171 13.84 1.09 17.06
N LEU A 172 13.70 0.69 15.80
CA LEU A 172 12.48 0.11 15.26
C LEU A 172 12.13 -1.22 15.94
N ASN A 173 13.13 -1.99 16.33
CA ASN A 173 12.98 -3.31 16.95
C ASN A 173 13.04 -3.30 18.50
N ARG A 174 13.05 -2.13 19.14
CA ARG A 174 12.96 -2.03 20.58
C ARG A 174 11.52 -2.07 21.05
N GLY A 175 11.17 -3.01 21.94
CA GLY A 175 9.80 -3.22 22.41
C GLY A 175 8.91 -3.81 21.31
N PRO A 176 7.58 -3.83 21.47
CA PRO A 176 6.70 -4.50 20.51
C PRO A 176 6.88 -4.00 19.08
N ASP A 177 7.10 -4.92 18.15
CA ASP A 177 7.30 -4.61 16.73
C ASP A 177 6.04 -4.16 16.01
N ALA A 178 4.91 -4.59 16.52
CA ALA A 178 3.61 -4.45 15.89
C ALA A 178 2.60 -3.80 16.85
N PRO A 179 2.70 -2.48 17.06
CA PRO A 179 1.85 -1.77 18.03
C PRO A 179 0.43 -1.50 17.49
N GLY A 180 -0.46 -1.16 18.42
CA GLY A 180 -1.79 -0.63 18.13
C GLY A 180 -2.80 -1.67 17.63
N PRO A 181 -3.93 -1.20 17.06
CA PRO A 181 -5.02 -2.07 16.61
C PRO A 181 -4.82 -2.63 15.19
N THR A 182 -3.78 -2.24 14.47
CA THR A 182 -3.46 -2.78 13.13
C THR A 182 -3.32 -4.30 13.19
N ARG A 183 -3.88 -5.00 12.21
CA ARG A 183 -3.63 -6.43 12.02
C ARG A 183 -2.38 -6.63 11.19
N TYR A 184 -1.45 -7.42 11.70
CA TYR A 184 -0.15 -7.65 11.09
C TYR A 184 -0.08 -9.01 10.42
N SER A 185 0.41 -9.04 9.19
CA SER A 185 0.65 -10.26 8.42
C SER A 185 2.04 -10.25 7.82
N VAL A 186 2.74 -11.36 7.98
CA VAL A 186 4.01 -11.66 7.31
C VAL A 186 3.73 -12.71 6.25
N VAL A 187 3.93 -12.34 5.00
CA VAL A 187 3.70 -13.19 3.84
C VAL A 187 4.99 -13.30 3.06
N GLN A 188 5.53 -14.50 2.90
CA GLN A 188 6.78 -14.70 2.20
C GLN A 188 6.91 -16.11 1.65
N SER A 189 7.89 -16.33 0.80
CA SER A 189 8.26 -17.66 0.34
C SER A 189 8.98 -18.45 1.41
N ASP A 190 8.96 -19.80 1.29
CA ASP A 190 9.75 -20.68 2.14
C ASP A 190 11.27 -20.51 1.88
N GLY A 191 11.64 -20.00 0.69
CA GLY A 191 13.02 -19.76 0.28
C GLY A 191 13.48 -18.31 0.52
N GLU A 192 12.67 -17.50 1.20
CA GLU A 192 13.04 -16.12 1.54
C GLU A 192 14.19 -16.10 2.55
N TRP A 193 15.19 -15.28 2.28
CA TRP A 193 16.38 -15.15 3.10
C TRP A 193 16.28 -14.04 4.16
N THR A 194 15.24 -13.20 4.08
CA THR A 194 15.00 -12.13 5.06
C THR A 194 14.16 -12.65 6.23
N ASP A 195 14.39 -12.14 7.43
CA ASP A 195 13.52 -12.40 8.56
C ASP A 195 12.34 -11.45 8.57
N GLY A 196 11.18 -11.95 8.18
CA GLY A 196 9.93 -11.20 8.19
C GLY A 196 9.15 -11.27 9.51
N ARG A 197 9.60 -12.07 10.48
CA ARG A 197 8.89 -12.24 11.76
C ARG A 197 8.83 -10.92 12.52
N LEU A 198 7.78 -10.78 13.30
CA LEU A 198 7.58 -9.66 14.24
C LEU A 198 7.38 -10.24 15.63
N ASP A 199 7.63 -9.47 16.67
CA ASP A 199 7.40 -9.88 18.05
C ASP A 199 6.47 -8.93 18.81
N GLY A 200 6.16 -9.30 20.06
CA GLY A 200 5.39 -8.49 20.98
C GLY A 200 3.90 -8.39 20.70
N THR A 201 3.39 -8.97 19.59
CA THR A 201 1.97 -8.99 19.28
C THR A 201 1.57 -10.16 18.40
N ALA A 202 0.26 -10.42 18.31
CA ALA A 202 -0.27 -11.44 17.42
C ALA A 202 -0.09 -11.02 15.95
N GLN A 203 0.40 -11.92 15.12
CA GLN A 203 0.61 -11.73 13.71
C GLN A 203 0.22 -12.98 12.93
N CYS A 204 -0.26 -12.81 11.71
CA CYS A 204 -0.41 -13.91 10.76
C CYS A 204 0.92 -14.19 10.06
N ARG A 205 1.41 -15.43 10.09
CA ARG A 205 2.55 -15.90 9.29
C ARG A 205 2.06 -16.85 8.22
N ALA A 206 2.21 -16.45 6.96
CA ALA A 206 1.83 -17.22 5.79
C ALA A 206 3.06 -17.45 4.91
N TYR A 207 3.75 -18.54 5.14
CA TYR A 207 4.91 -18.98 4.37
C TYR A 207 4.47 -19.99 3.32
N SER A 208 4.99 -19.87 2.12
CA SER A 208 4.52 -20.65 0.98
C SER A 208 5.66 -21.02 0.04
N PRO A 209 5.66 -22.25 -0.49
CA PRO A 209 6.59 -22.57 -1.56
C PRO A 209 6.31 -21.73 -2.79
N VAL A 210 7.35 -21.33 -3.49
CA VAL A 210 7.30 -20.67 -4.79
C VAL A 210 8.09 -21.45 -5.84
N PRO A 211 7.81 -21.30 -7.14
CA PRO A 211 8.43 -22.10 -8.19
C PRO A 211 9.96 -22.04 -8.26
N LEU A 212 10.54 -20.93 -7.80
CA LEU A 212 12.00 -20.73 -7.77
C LEU A 212 12.60 -20.93 -6.37
N ALA A 213 11.91 -21.67 -5.51
CA ALA A 213 12.36 -21.92 -4.13
C ALA A 213 13.83 -22.36 -4.09
N ASN A 214 14.55 -21.86 -3.09
CA ASN A 214 15.98 -22.13 -2.84
C ASN A 214 16.96 -21.63 -3.92
N THR A 215 16.55 -20.70 -4.78
CA THR A 215 17.45 -20.11 -5.78
C THR A 215 18.03 -18.77 -5.35
N GLY A 216 17.51 -18.17 -4.25
CA GLY A 216 17.82 -16.81 -3.83
C GLY A 216 17.10 -15.72 -4.66
N TYR A 217 16.30 -16.14 -5.65
CA TYR A 217 15.50 -15.22 -6.47
C TYR A 217 14.07 -15.06 -5.97
N ASP A 218 13.66 -15.84 -4.99
CA ASP A 218 12.31 -15.83 -4.43
C ASP A 218 11.92 -14.41 -3.97
N HIS A 219 12.82 -13.75 -3.29
CA HIS A 219 12.65 -12.36 -2.85
C HIS A 219 12.21 -11.38 -3.95
N VAL A 220 12.73 -11.55 -5.17
CA VAL A 220 12.42 -10.62 -6.28
C VAL A 220 11.18 -11.02 -7.09
N ILE A 221 10.60 -12.19 -6.81
CA ILE A 221 9.42 -12.68 -7.52
C ILE A 221 8.17 -12.79 -6.63
N GLU A 222 8.30 -12.70 -5.32
CA GLU A 222 7.19 -12.87 -4.36
C GLU A 222 5.96 -12.03 -4.72
N MET A 223 6.13 -10.76 -5.07
CA MET A 223 5.03 -9.87 -5.46
C MET A 223 4.36 -10.25 -6.79
N ARG A 224 4.89 -11.27 -7.50
CA ARG A 224 4.34 -11.81 -8.75
C ARG A 224 3.86 -13.24 -8.63
N ASP A 225 4.22 -13.93 -7.53
CA ASP A 225 3.81 -15.30 -7.30
C ASP A 225 2.33 -15.39 -6.96
N PRO A 226 1.54 -16.26 -7.63
CA PRO A 226 0.10 -16.36 -7.42
C PRO A 226 -0.28 -16.77 -5.99
N THR A 227 0.54 -17.60 -5.32
CA THR A 227 0.28 -18.07 -3.96
C THR A 227 0.51 -16.95 -2.95
N ILE A 228 1.63 -16.24 -3.10
CA ILE A 228 1.93 -15.05 -2.29
C ILE A 228 0.83 -13.99 -2.47
N ILE A 229 0.43 -13.71 -3.71
CA ILE A 229 -0.68 -12.78 -4.01
C ILE A 229 -1.99 -13.22 -3.34
N ALA A 230 -2.32 -14.51 -3.38
CA ALA A 230 -3.51 -15.04 -2.72
C ALA A 230 -3.45 -14.87 -1.19
N ASN A 231 -2.29 -15.07 -0.58
CA ASN A 231 -2.07 -14.87 0.85
C ASN A 231 -2.21 -13.39 1.23
N VAL A 232 -1.64 -12.47 0.46
CA VAL A 232 -1.80 -11.01 0.65
C VAL A 232 -3.28 -10.62 0.59
N ARG A 233 -4.01 -11.08 -0.42
CA ARG A 233 -5.44 -10.80 -0.55
C ARG A 233 -6.26 -11.34 0.62
N THR A 234 -5.89 -12.50 1.14
CA THR A 234 -6.52 -13.10 2.33
C THR A 234 -6.25 -12.25 3.57
N SER A 235 -5.03 -11.81 3.77
CA SER A 235 -4.65 -10.89 4.85
C SER A 235 -5.41 -9.56 4.76
N LEU A 236 -5.48 -8.96 3.58
CA LEU A 236 -6.23 -7.71 3.35
C LEU A 236 -7.74 -7.85 3.65
N ARG A 237 -8.30 -9.05 3.64
CA ARG A 237 -9.69 -9.31 4.07
C ARG A 237 -9.82 -9.56 5.58
N GLY A 238 -8.74 -9.39 6.36
CA GLY A 238 -8.74 -9.59 7.81
C GLY A 238 -8.65 -11.06 8.23
N SER A 239 -8.23 -11.96 7.32
CA SER A 239 -8.08 -13.38 7.59
C SER A 239 -6.61 -13.78 7.56
N CYS A 240 -6.24 -14.87 8.24
CA CYS A 240 -4.88 -15.41 8.18
C CYS A 240 -4.80 -16.56 7.18
N ALA A 241 -3.91 -16.45 6.19
CA ALA A 241 -3.67 -17.51 5.22
C ALA A 241 -2.74 -18.62 5.75
N GLY A 242 -2.14 -18.40 6.90
CA GLY A 242 -1.23 -19.34 7.57
C GLY A 242 -1.61 -19.56 9.02
N SER A 243 -0.68 -19.30 9.93
CA SER A 243 -0.88 -19.45 11.38
C SER A 243 -0.78 -18.11 12.10
N VAL A 244 -1.69 -17.88 13.04
CA VAL A 244 -1.58 -16.75 13.96
C VAL A 244 -0.63 -17.15 15.09
N VAL A 245 0.42 -16.36 15.26
CA VAL A 245 1.46 -16.58 16.28
C VAL A 245 1.66 -15.31 17.10
N THR A 246 2.15 -15.47 18.33
CA THR A 246 2.56 -14.36 19.20
C THR A 246 3.90 -14.72 19.79
N GLU A 247 4.88 -13.87 19.53
CA GLU A 247 6.21 -14.01 20.12
C GLU A 247 6.35 -13.05 21.32
N PRO A 248 7.18 -13.39 22.30
CA PRO A 248 7.52 -12.46 23.37
C PRO A 248 8.15 -11.18 22.81
N VAL A 249 7.98 -10.07 23.51
CA VAL A 249 8.64 -8.78 23.18
C VAL A 249 10.15 -8.95 23.21
N ASP A 250 10.85 -8.33 22.28
CA ASP A 250 12.32 -8.37 22.11
C ASP A 250 12.87 -9.81 22.00
N SER A 251 12.10 -10.73 21.41
CA SER A 251 12.53 -12.12 21.17
C SER A 251 13.36 -12.29 19.90
N PHE A 252 13.34 -11.29 19.02
CA PHE A 252 14.15 -11.25 17.79
C PHE A 252 15.08 -10.04 17.81
N ASP A 253 16.26 -10.21 17.24
CA ASP A 253 17.27 -9.19 17.11
C ASP A 253 18.00 -9.29 15.75
N TRP A 254 19.12 -8.59 15.60
CA TRP A 254 19.93 -8.63 14.38
C TRP A 254 20.46 -10.05 14.06
N GLN A 255 20.60 -10.94 15.05
CA GLN A 255 21.03 -12.32 14.85
C GLN A 255 19.96 -13.12 14.12
N SER A 256 18.68 -12.78 14.35
CA SER A 256 17.56 -13.36 13.61
C SER A 256 17.65 -13.10 12.10
N THR A 257 18.28 -11.98 11.70
CA THR A 257 18.46 -11.63 10.29
C THR A 257 19.35 -12.60 9.53
N LEU A 258 20.28 -13.24 10.21
CA LEU A 258 21.32 -14.04 9.54
C LEU A 258 20.83 -15.44 9.17
N PHE A 259 19.76 -15.94 9.79
CA PHE A 259 19.52 -17.38 9.84
C PHE A 259 18.08 -17.88 9.65
N PRO A 260 17.03 -17.11 9.80
CA PRO A 260 15.70 -17.61 9.50
C PRO A 260 15.53 -17.73 7.99
N GLY A 261 15.17 -18.86 7.54
CA GLY A 261 14.69 -19.03 6.20
C GLY A 261 15.71 -19.36 5.10
N ILE A 262 17.00 -19.60 5.41
CA ILE A 262 17.86 -20.26 4.43
C ILE A 262 17.66 -21.78 4.59
N PRO A 263 16.72 -22.39 3.84
CA PRO A 263 16.46 -23.80 3.92
C PRO A 263 17.58 -24.60 3.25
N GLY A 264 17.72 -25.85 3.68
CA GLY A 264 18.61 -26.81 3.03
C GLY A 264 20.08 -26.64 3.35
N PRO A 265 20.98 -27.27 2.52
CA PRO A 265 22.38 -27.41 2.87
C PRO A 265 23.15 -26.11 3.10
N ALA A 266 22.75 -25.02 2.49
CA ALA A 266 23.40 -23.72 2.69
C ALA A 266 23.08 -23.15 4.07
N GLY A 267 21.85 -23.24 4.53
CA GLY A 267 21.45 -22.82 5.88
C GLY A 267 22.07 -23.73 6.95
N ASP A 268 22.13 -25.04 6.69
CA ASP A 268 22.79 -26.01 7.56
C ASP A 268 24.29 -25.69 7.69
N ALA A 269 24.97 -25.43 6.58
CA ALA A 269 26.39 -25.07 6.58
C ALA A 269 26.67 -23.76 7.34
N ILE A 270 25.77 -22.78 7.26
CA ILE A 270 25.89 -21.52 8.02
C ILE A 270 25.70 -21.79 9.51
N ARG A 271 24.68 -22.58 9.90
CA ARG A 271 24.43 -22.97 11.30
C ARG A 271 25.62 -23.73 11.87
N ASP A 272 26.20 -24.64 11.10
CA ASP A 272 27.36 -25.42 11.53
C ASP A 272 28.63 -24.58 11.65
N ALA A 273 28.80 -23.56 10.79
CA ALA A 273 29.97 -22.68 10.82
C ALA A 273 29.96 -21.66 11.93
N VAL A 274 28.78 -21.38 12.53
CA VAL A 274 28.61 -20.35 13.58
C VAL A 274 27.84 -20.93 14.78
N PRO A 275 28.41 -21.95 15.45
CA PRO A 275 27.74 -22.59 16.57
C PRO A 275 27.54 -21.59 17.73
N GLY A 276 26.30 -21.49 18.22
CA GLY A 276 25.93 -20.62 19.32
C GLY A 276 25.38 -19.23 18.91
N VAL A 277 25.36 -18.90 17.62
CA VAL A 277 24.74 -17.68 17.09
C VAL A 277 23.34 -17.97 16.52
N VAL A 278 23.03 -19.24 16.29
CA VAL A 278 21.75 -19.68 15.74
C VAL A 278 20.96 -20.44 16.79
N PRO A 279 19.77 -19.99 17.20
CA PRO A 279 18.84 -20.85 17.93
C PRO A 279 18.50 -22.06 17.05
N ALA A 280 18.50 -23.25 17.63
CA ALA A 280 17.91 -24.40 16.98
C ALA A 280 16.42 -24.13 16.67
N PRO A 281 15.89 -24.64 15.55
CA PRO A 281 14.49 -24.44 15.17
C PRO A 281 13.52 -24.95 16.22
#